data_7310a28adb771101e10ba0123f7002f7
#
_entry.id   7310a28adb771101e10ba0123f7002f7
#
_cell.length_a   1.000
_cell.length_b   1.000
_cell.length_c   1.000
_cell.angle_alpha   90.00
_cell.angle_beta   90.00
_cell.angle_gamma   90.00
#
_symmetry.space_group_name_H-M   'P 1'
#
loop_
_entity.id
_entity.type
_entity.pdbx_description
1 polymer ?
#
loop_
_entity_poly.entity_id
_entity_poly.type
_entity_poly.pdbx_seq_one_letter_code
_entity_poly.pdbx_strand_id
1 'polypeptide(L)'
;MKNYKSYFTLILTVIAVFFTACSDEYMQNMNTDPSKAATIDPNAQLTTAQLQTYGDLGMVEIYRNYLYAFNQQLMGCWNTTNYGGRHTVDNNEMGRVWTTFYTTAIKNLTDAQYRTSDNVEKVNINAAVRIYRVYLMSVISDIHGDVPYSEAGKGFLEEKFNPRYDTQEEIYNDFFAELTTAGNNLDASKDKITGDVIFNGDVNKWKKLANSLRLRFAMRISNVNPQKAQEEFEAALQDEGGIFESGDDDALIKYMEKSFSFGQESYTDYRGNALSQLLFGNDPANNPSYLCATFFNQLYNTGDPRTFMIGRCYYDGLMSATSPDNRIDLTNEMIEKGVAFQPCQPGAFSYDPWPSGYDSDILKELAQTNPSIGSAVARETEPKLANNFLKSTNPGVVMTYAEVKFLQAEATLKKWNTGSESVEDLYKQGVRAAIDFLTDNYGCEQVSDEAFEEYIRNNGIGYTDEQKKEAINTQAWILHFTNPAECWANLRRSGYPKLKSPAEYGFGQYLTGGTEIPVRLCYPVLESSYNKASYEEALQRMGGTDDWYTPVWWDKDVTK
;
A
#
# COMPACT_ATOMS: atom_id res chain seq x y z
N MET A 1 -84.91 -10.07 8.91
CA MET A 1 -83.86 -10.96 8.39
C MET A 1 -83.18 -10.47 7.11
N LYS A 2 -83.71 -9.49 6.38
CA LYS A 2 -83.06 -8.99 5.11
C LYS A 2 -81.85 -8.08 5.35
N ASN A 3 -81.80 -7.36 6.46
CA ASN A 3 -80.72 -6.38 6.70
C ASN A 3 -79.39 -7.01 7.17
N TYR A 4 -79.42 -8.14 7.86
CA TYR A 4 -78.21 -8.81 8.34
C TYR A 4 -77.33 -9.38 7.23
N LYS A 5 -77.92 -9.87 6.15
CA LYS A 5 -77.16 -10.38 4.98
C LYS A 5 -76.39 -9.26 4.30
N SER A 6 -76.97 -8.06 4.21
CA SER A 6 -76.32 -6.90 3.61
C SER A 6 -75.12 -6.41 4.39
N TYR A 7 -75.22 -6.37 5.72
CA TYR A 7 -74.11 -6.02 6.63
C TYR A 7 -72.98 -7.07 6.61
N PHE A 8 -73.36 -8.34 6.58
CA PHE A 8 -72.38 -9.43 6.49
C PHE A 8 -71.61 -9.40 5.16
N THR A 9 -72.25 -9.13 4.06
CA THR A 9 -71.61 -8.98 2.73
C THR A 9 -70.71 -7.74 2.71
N LEU A 10 -71.12 -6.61 3.30
CA LEU A 10 -70.32 -5.41 3.40
C LEU A 10 -69.05 -5.62 4.24
N ILE A 11 -69.20 -6.32 5.37
CA ILE A 11 -68.08 -6.66 6.25
C ILE A 11 -67.08 -7.60 5.54
N LEU A 12 -67.58 -8.63 4.83
CA LEU A 12 -66.76 -9.55 4.04
C LEU A 12 -66.01 -8.82 2.93
N THR A 13 -66.63 -7.86 2.23
CA THR A 13 -66.03 -7.05 1.18
C THR A 13 -64.96 -6.13 1.74
N VAL A 14 -65.18 -5.52 2.89
CA VAL A 14 -64.18 -4.67 3.58
C VAL A 14 -63.00 -5.52 4.03
N ILE A 15 -63.22 -6.70 4.60
CA ILE A 15 -62.15 -7.63 4.98
C ILE A 15 -61.35 -8.08 3.77
N ALA A 16 -62.01 -8.40 2.63
CA ALA A 16 -61.33 -8.81 1.39
C ALA A 16 -60.44 -7.69 0.82
N VAL A 17 -60.87 -6.42 0.95
CA VAL A 17 -60.07 -5.27 0.50
C VAL A 17 -58.83 -5.07 1.38
N PHE A 18 -58.89 -5.38 2.69
CA PHE A 18 -57.74 -5.34 3.56
C PHE A 18 -56.71 -6.43 3.27
N PHE A 19 -57.11 -7.58 2.77
CA PHE A 19 -56.19 -8.66 2.39
C PHE A 19 -55.50 -8.46 1.03
N THR A 20 -56.01 -7.58 0.18
CA THR A 20 -55.39 -7.25 -1.13
C THR A 20 -54.47 -6.01 -1.06
N ALA A 21 -54.44 -5.29 0.08
CA ALA A 21 -53.70 -4.03 0.21
C ALA A 21 -52.21 -4.19 0.52
N CYS A 22 -51.73 -5.41 0.82
CA CYS A 22 -50.35 -5.68 1.08
C CYS A 22 -49.90 -6.96 0.36
N SER A 23 -49.78 -6.91 -0.98
CA SER A 23 -48.98 -7.94 -1.65
C SER A 23 -47.51 -7.67 -1.35
N ASP A 24 -46.73 -8.73 -1.07
CA ASP A 24 -45.29 -8.64 -0.89
C ASP A 24 -44.60 -7.90 -2.04
N GLU A 25 -45.13 -8.07 -3.26
CA GLU A 25 -44.67 -7.38 -4.46
C GLU A 25 -44.92 -5.86 -4.43
N TYR A 26 -46.06 -5.40 -3.88
CA TYR A 26 -46.35 -3.97 -3.72
C TYR A 26 -45.45 -3.35 -2.62
N MET A 27 -45.22 -4.05 -1.53
CA MET A 27 -44.32 -3.63 -0.47
C MET A 27 -42.86 -3.61 -0.94
N GLN A 28 -42.44 -4.60 -1.72
CA GLN A 28 -41.11 -4.63 -2.34
C GLN A 28 -40.92 -3.45 -3.32
N ASN A 29 -41.92 -3.17 -4.18
CA ASN A 29 -41.84 -2.04 -5.10
C ASN A 29 -41.85 -0.68 -4.40
N MET A 30 -42.58 -0.52 -3.30
CA MET A 30 -42.55 0.72 -2.50
C MET A 30 -41.24 0.88 -1.72
N ASN A 31 -40.60 -0.20 -1.31
CA ASN A 31 -39.30 -0.18 -0.63
C ASN A 31 -38.12 -0.14 -1.58
N THR A 32 -38.35 -0.30 -2.90
CA THR A 32 -37.31 -0.16 -3.90
C THR A 32 -37.19 1.30 -4.30
N ASP A 33 -36.14 1.95 -3.88
CA ASP A 33 -35.81 3.32 -4.30
C ASP A 33 -35.50 3.29 -5.81
N PRO A 34 -36.35 3.89 -6.68
CA PRO A 34 -36.13 3.85 -8.12
C PRO A 34 -34.88 4.61 -8.58
N SER A 35 -34.28 5.41 -7.68
CA SER A 35 -33.02 6.10 -7.93
C SER A 35 -31.79 5.26 -7.58
N LYS A 36 -31.99 4.13 -6.88
CA LYS A 36 -30.89 3.19 -6.57
C LYS A 36 -30.85 2.07 -7.60
N ALA A 37 -29.68 1.87 -8.20
CA ALA A 37 -29.46 0.76 -9.11
C ALA A 37 -29.74 -0.58 -8.39
N ALA A 38 -30.67 -1.36 -8.91
CA ALA A 38 -30.98 -2.69 -8.37
C ALA A 38 -29.80 -3.68 -8.53
N THR A 39 -28.89 -3.38 -9.47
CA THR A 39 -27.67 -4.14 -9.72
C THR A 39 -26.54 -3.17 -10.04
N ILE A 40 -25.39 -3.35 -9.38
CA ILE A 40 -24.17 -2.59 -9.69
C ILE A 40 -23.36 -3.41 -10.72
N ASP A 41 -22.83 -2.73 -11.74
CA ASP A 41 -21.94 -3.37 -12.71
C ASP A 41 -20.65 -3.85 -12.03
N PRO A 42 -20.28 -5.14 -12.12
CA PRO A 42 -19.03 -5.67 -11.57
C PRO A 42 -17.77 -4.92 -12.06
N ASN A 43 -17.78 -4.39 -13.29
CA ASN A 43 -16.69 -3.56 -13.78
C ASN A 43 -16.57 -2.24 -12.99
N ALA A 44 -17.68 -1.58 -12.71
CA ALA A 44 -17.67 -0.36 -11.90
C ALA A 44 -17.23 -0.63 -10.45
N GLN A 45 -17.57 -1.81 -9.91
CA GLN A 45 -17.11 -2.23 -8.57
C GLN A 45 -15.61 -2.46 -8.54
N LEU A 46 -15.04 -3.11 -9.58
CA LEU A 46 -13.59 -3.28 -9.74
C LEU A 46 -12.90 -1.91 -9.85
N THR A 47 -13.36 -1.03 -10.76
CA THR A 47 -12.83 0.33 -10.93
C THR A 47 -12.80 1.09 -9.61
N THR A 48 -13.91 1.03 -8.86
CA THR A 48 -14.02 1.72 -7.57
C THR A 48 -13.00 1.20 -6.56
N ALA A 49 -12.88 -0.13 -6.43
CA ALA A 49 -11.91 -0.73 -5.52
C ALA A 49 -10.46 -0.40 -5.90
N GLN A 50 -10.13 -0.40 -7.20
CA GLN A 50 -8.82 0.01 -7.69
C GLN A 50 -8.51 1.46 -7.34
N LEU A 51 -9.41 2.39 -7.66
CA LEU A 51 -9.22 3.81 -7.38
C LEU A 51 -9.13 4.10 -5.87
N GLN A 52 -9.91 3.44 -5.03
CA GLN A 52 -9.86 3.60 -3.59
C GLN A 52 -8.52 3.22 -2.98
N THR A 53 -7.78 2.29 -3.55
CA THR A 53 -6.56 1.72 -2.97
C THR A 53 -5.51 2.79 -2.61
N TYR A 54 -5.29 3.79 -3.46
CA TYR A 54 -4.42 4.94 -3.17
C TYR A 54 -5.15 6.28 -3.23
N GLY A 55 -6.42 6.30 -3.67
CA GLY A 55 -7.24 7.50 -3.77
C GLY A 55 -8.12 7.76 -2.55
N ASP A 56 -8.27 6.81 -1.64
CA ASP A 56 -9.05 6.98 -0.41
C ASP A 56 -8.13 7.27 0.78
N LEU A 57 -8.34 8.42 1.43
CA LEU A 57 -7.56 8.82 2.59
C LEU A 57 -7.63 7.80 3.72
N GLY A 58 -8.78 7.19 3.96
CA GLY A 58 -8.93 6.14 4.97
C GLY A 58 -8.07 4.91 4.70
N MET A 59 -7.73 4.66 3.42
CA MET A 59 -6.83 3.57 3.03
C MET A 59 -5.35 3.92 3.24
N VAL A 60 -4.94 5.15 2.90
CA VAL A 60 -3.53 5.52 2.76
C VAL A 60 -2.97 6.34 3.93
N GLU A 61 -3.81 6.84 4.82
CA GLU A 61 -3.34 7.67 5.94
C GLU A 61 -2.43 6.89 6.88
N ILE A 62 -2.67 5.60 7.06
CA ILE A 62 -1.81 4.69 7.81
C ILE A 62 -0.40 4.59 7.20
N TYR A 63 -0.25 4.74 5.87
CA TYR A 63 1.05 4.70 5.21
C TYR A 63 1.91 5.86 5.66
N ARG A 64 1.36 7.09 5.63
CA ARG A 64 2.05 8.29 6.13
C ARG A 64 2.28 8.27 7.63
N ASN A 65 1.23 7.88 8.39
CA ASN A 65 1.26 8.01 9.85
C ASN A 65 2.13 6.95 10.52
N TYR A 66 2.20 5.73 9.98
CA TYR A 66 2.89 4.60 10.60
C TYR A 66 3.95 3.95 9.71
N LEU A 67 3.58 3.48 8.51
CA LEU A 67 4.42 2.55 7.78
C LEU A 67 5.71 3.18 7.25
N TYR A 68 5.67 4.42 6.76
CA TYR A 68 6.89 5.11 6.35
C TYR A 68 7.87 5.31 7.50
N ALA A 69 7.38 5.52 8.73
CA ALA A 69 8.24 5.65 9.90
C ALA A 69 8.78 4.30 10.37
N PHE A 70 7.97 3.23 10.34
CA PHE A 70 8.42 1.87 10.65
C PHE A 70 9.48 1.38 9.65
N ASN A 71 9.32 1.73 8.37
CA ASN A 71 10.30 1.49 7.32
C ASN A 71 11.53 2.41 7.41
N GLN A 72 11.50 3.44 8.26
CA GLN A 72 12.51 4.50 8.38
C GLN A 72 12.84 5.17 7.04
N GLN A 73 11.81 5.39 6.21
CA GLN A 73 11.94 6.08 4.93
C GLN A 73 11.58 7.55 5.01
N LEU A 74 10.53 7.90 5.76
CA LEU A 74 10.15 9.28 6.05
C LEU A 74 10.10 9.52 7.56
N MET A 75 10.45 10.74 7.97
CA MET A 75 10.41 11.20 9.35
C MET A 75 10.26 12.74 9.36
N GLY A 76 10.23 13.37 10.51
CA GLY A 76 10.35 14.83 10.66
C GLY A 76 9.02 15.58 10.68
N CYS A 77 8.03 15.23 9.86
CA CYS A 77 6.71 15.85 9.95
C CYS A 77 5.91 15.32 11.14
N TRP A 78 4.95 16.13 11.62
CA TRP A 78 4.24 15.83 12.86
C TRP A 78 3.57 14.47 12.86
N ASN A 79 2.78 14.18 11.84
CA ASN A 79 2.01 12.93 11.80
C ASN A 79 2.92 11.69 11.79
N THR A 80 3.86 11.64 10.85
CA THR A 80 4.77 10.49 10.68
C THR A 80 5.62 10.28 11.93
N THR A 81 6.18 11.35 12.48
CA THR A 81 7.03 11.27 13.68
C THR A 81 6.23 10.96 14.94
N ASN A 82 5.08 11.62 15.13
CA ASN A 82 4.28 11.43 16.34
C ASN A 82 3.68 10.03 16.43
N TYR A 83 3.11 9.52 15.33
CA TYR A 83 2.50 8.20 15.32
C TYR A 83 3.55 7.09 15.17
N GLY A 84 4.06 6.85 13.97
CA GLY A 84 5.00 5.77 13.72
C GLY A 84 6.38 6.00 14.30
N GLY A 85 6.92 7.22 14.20
CA GLY A 85 8.27 7.54 14.67
C GLY A 85 8.44 7.50 16.19
N ARG A 86 7.39 7.82 16.96
CA ARG A 86 7.38 7.77 18.44
C ARG A 86 6.50 6.67 19.00
N HIS A 87 6.08 5.75 18.16
CA HIS A 87 5.30 4.58 18.53
C HIS A 87 4.02 4.94 19.32
N THR A 88 3.31 5.97 18.89
CA THR A 88 2.06 6.38 19.55
C THR A 88 0.91 5.48 19.07
N VAL A 89 0.36 4.71 19.98
CA VAL A 89 -0.80 3.86 19.71
C VAL A 89 -2.06 4.73 19.69
N ASP A 90 -2.56 5.02 18.50
CA ASP A 90 -3.83 5.70 18.29
C ASP A 90 -4.80 4.76 17.57
N ASN A 91 -5.78 4.27 18.31
CA ASN A 91 -6.74 3.28 17.81
C ASN A 91 -7.63 3.81 16.67
N ASN A 92 -7.91 5.12 16.64
CA ASN A 92 -8.70 5.72 15.57
C ASN A 92 -7.90 5.76 14.27
N GLU A 93 -6.65 6.21 14.36
CA GLU A 93 -5.76 6.28 13.19
C GLU A 93 -5.47 4.89 12.62
N MET A 94 -5.16 3.91 13.46
CA MET A 94 -4.92 2.53 13.04
C MET A 94 -6.18 1.84 12.50
N GLY A 95 -7.35 2.15 13.07
CA GLY A 95 -8.61 1.53 12.70
C GLY A 95 -9.22 2.03 11.39
N ARG A 96 -8.77 3.18 10.85
CA ARG A 96 -9.32 3.74 9.61
C ARG A 96 -9.16 2.82 8.43
N VAL A 97 -7.97 2.27 8.23
CA VAL A 97 -7.70 1.35 7.12
C VAL A 97 -8.65 0.15 7.17
N TRP A 98 -8.83 -0.46 8.32
CA TRP A 98 -9.74 -1.59 8.50
C TRP A 98 -11.17 -1.24 8.09
N THR A 99 -11.70 -0.15 8.63
CA THR A 99 -13.05 0.28 8.34
C THR A 99 -13.23 0.53 6.85
N THR A 100 -12.34 1.30 6.23
CA THR A 100 -12.41 1.63 4.81
C THR A 100 -12.27 0.40 3.93
N PHE A 101 -11.35 -0.51 4.22
CA PHE A 101 -11.17 -1.76 3.47
C PHE A 101 -12.44 -2.59 3.42
N TYR A 102 -13.02 -2.89 4.58
CA TYR A 102 -14.15 -3.80 4.66
C TYR A 102 -15.47 -3.19 4.21
N THR A 103 -15.71 -1.92 4.51
CA THR A 103 -16.99 -1.27 4.18
C THR A 103 -17.10 -0.81 2.73
N THR A 104 -15.97 -0.67 2.02
CA THR A 104 -15.93 -0.17 0.65
C THR A 104 -15.31 -1.18 -0.31
N ALA A 105 -13.99 -1.28 -0.37
CA ALA A 105 -13.30 -2.06 -1.40
C ALA A 105 -13.63 -3.56 -1.34
N ILE A 106 -13.48 -4.21 -0.18
CA ILE A 106 -13.74 -5.65 -0.04
C ILE A 106 -15.22 -5.99 -0.25
N LYS A 107 -16.12 -5.17 0.30
CA LYS A 107 -17.56 -5.34 0.06
C LYS A 107 -17.90 -5.32 -1.44
N ASN A 108 -17.36 -4.35 -2.19
CA ASN A 108 -17.60 -4.24 -3.62
C ASN A 108 -17.03 -5.43 -4.41
N LEU A 109 -15.80 -5.84 -4.09
CA LEU A 109 -15.18 -6.99 -4.78
C LEU A 109 -15.89 -8.31 -4.45
N THR A 110 -16.31 -8.51 -3.19
CA THR A 110 -17.06 -9.71 -2.78
C THR A 110 -18.42 -9.77 -3.46
N ASP A 111 -19.15 -8.65 -3.57
CA ASP A 111 -20.43 -8.59 -4.29
C ASP A 111 -20.23 -8.84 -5.79
N ALA A 112 -19.20 -8.24 -6.42
CA ALA A 112 -18.88 -8.48 -7.83
C ALA A 112 -18.50 -9.94 -8.10
N GLN A 113 -17.67 -10.55 -7.25
CA GLN A 113 -17.30 -11.97 -7.32
C GLN A 113 -18.55 -12.86 -7.24
N TYR A 114 -19.41 -12.62 -6.25
CA TYR A 114 -20.65 -13.39 -6.04
C TYR A 114 -21.58 -13.33 -7.25
N ARG A 115 -21.81 -12.14 -7.80
CA ARG A 115 -22.72 -11.92 -8.95
C ARG A 115 -22.21 -12.49 -10.27
N THR A 116 -20.91 -12.80 -10.35
CA THR A 116 -20.28 -13.29 -11.58
C THR A 116 -19.82 -14.73 -11.49
N SER A 117 -19.91 -15.39 -10.31
CA SER A 117 -19.37 -16.73 -10.05
C SER A 117 -19.91 -17.81 -11.00
N ASP A 118 -21.21 -17.81 -11.28
CA ASP A 118 -21.87 -18.82 -12.11
C ASP A 118 -22.15 -18.34 -13.53
N ASN A 119 -21.59 -17.19 -13.92
CA ASN A 119 -21.90 -16.59 -15.22
C ASN A 119 -20.75 -16.82 -16.23
N VAL A 120 -20.94 -17.78 -17.12
CA VAL A 120 -19.99 -18.14 -18.19
C VAL A 120 -19.69 -17.00 -19.18
N GLU A 121 -20.52 -15.95 -19.21
CA GLU A 121 -20.32 -14.74 -20.00
C GLU A 121 -19.58 -13.63 -19.24
N LYS A 122 -19.13 -13.89 -18.00
CA LYS A 122 -18.47 -12.92 -17.11
C LYS A 122 -17.18 -13.48 -16.51
N VAL A 123 -16.49 -14.33 -17.25
CA VAL A 123 -15.31 -15.08 -16.77
C VAL A 123 -14.15 -14.16 -16.45
N ASN A 124 -13.85 -13.19 -17.35
CA ASN A 124 -12.69 -12.32 -17.20
C ASN A 124 -12.88 -11.30 -16.07
N ILE A 125 -14.06 -10.68 -15.99
CA ILE A 125 -14.32 -9.75 -14.87
C ILE A 125 -14.35 -10.49 -13.53
N ASN A 126 -14.88 -11.72 -13.46
CA ASN A 126 -14.81 -12.53 -12.24
C ASN A 126 -13.35 -12.80 -11.84
N ALA A 127 -12.51 -13.22 -12.80
CA ALA A 127 -11.10 -13.50 -12.55
C ALA A 127 -10.33 -12.25 -12.07
N ALA A 128 -10.50 -11.10 -12.74
CA ALA A 128 -9.86 -9.85 -12.36
C ALA A 128 -10.28 -9.38 -10.95
N VAL A 129 -11.55 -9.49 -10.61
CA VAL A 129 -12.08 -9.18 -9.27
C VAL A 129 -11.44 -10.07 -8.20
N ARG A 130 -11.31 -11.38 -8.46
CA ARG A 130 -10.69 -12.34 -7.52
C ARG A 130 -9.20 -12.04 -7.33
N ILE A 131 -8.45 -11.82 -8.41
CA ILE A 131 -7.02 -11.46 -8.34
C ILE A 131 -6.84 -10.17 -7.53
N TYR A 132 -7.64 -9.14 -7.80
CA TYR A 132 -7.53 -7.87 -7.10
C TYR A 132 -7.96 -7.96 -5.63
N ARG A 133 -8.98 -8.78 -5.32
CA ARG A 133 -9.41 -9.07 -3.95
C ARG A 133 -8.28 -9.74 -3.16
N VAL A 134 -7.59 -10.72 -3.74
CA VAL A 134 -6.42 -11.36 -3.11
C VAL A 134 -5.33 -10.34 -2.79
N TYR A 135 -5.00 -9.45 -3.74
CA TYR A 135 -4.02 -8.38 -3.48
C TYR A 135 -4.44 -7.50 -2.29
N LEU A 136 -5.66 -7.01 -2.26
CA LEU A 136 -6.12 -6.16 -1.15
C LEU A 136 -6.15 -6.92 0.18
N MET A 137 -6.62 -8.15 0.19
CA MET A 137 -6.66 -8.98 1.40
C MET A 137 -5.25 -9.31 1.94
N SER A 138 -4.26 -9.40 1.05
CA SER A 138 -2.87 -9.56 1.50
C SER A 138 -2.37 -8.34 2.28
N VAL A 139 -2.71 -7.13 1.84
CA VAL A 139 -2.31 -5.89 2.54
C VAL A 139 -2.86 -5.88 3.97
N ILE A 140 -4.16 -6.15 4.16
CA ILE A 140 -4.77 -6.09 5.50
C ILE A 140 -4.28 -7.24 6.40
N SER A 141 -4.11 -8.45 5.86
CA SER A 141 -3.58 -9.58 6.60
C SER A 141 -2.11 -9.38 6.99
N ASP A 142 -1.29 -8.82 6.10
CA ASP A 142 0.12 -8.52 6.41
C ASP A 142 0.27 -7.46 7.50
N ILE A 143 -0.69 -6.54 7.62
CA ILE A 143 -0.71 -5.52 8.67
C ILE A 143 -1.13 -6.10 10.03
N HIS A 144 -2.16 -6.96 10.07
CA HIS A 144 -2.81 -7.38 11.32
C HIS A 144 -2.62 -8.87 11.69
N GLY A 145 -2.35 -9.75 10.72
CA GLY A 145 -2.31 -11.21 10.88
C GLY A 145 -3.62 -11.89 10.49
N ASP A 146 -4.25 -12.60 11.42
CA ASP A 146 -5.56 -13.21 11.22
C ASP A 146 -6.62 -12.12 11.02
N VAL A 147 -7.46 -12.25 9.99
CA VAL A 147 -8.47 -11.22 9.63
C VAL A 147 -9.74 -11.87 9.07
N PRO A 148 -10.88 -11.18 9.08
CA PRO A 148 -12.03 -11.63 8.32
C PRO A 148 -11.68 -11.77 6.83
N TYR A 149 -11.78 -12.98 6.28
CA TYR A 149 -11.45 -13.26 4.88
C TYR A 149 -12.55 -14.01 4.15
N SER A 150 -12.83 -15.25 4.55
CA SER A 150 -13.79 -16.13 3.86
C SER A 150 -15.24 -15.63 3.95
N GLU A 151 -15.59 -14.92 5.02
CA GLU A 151 -16.91 -14.33 5.25
C GLU A 151 -16.93 -12.80 5.06
N ALA A 152 -15.79 -12.19 4.68
CA ALA A 152 -15.68 -10.75 4.49
C ALA A 152 -16.58 -10.24 3.34
N GLY A 153 -17.31 -9.15 3.59
CA GLY A 153 -18.21 -8.52 2.62
C GLY A 153 -19.54 -9.25 2.40
N LYS A 154 -19.82 -10.34 3.13
CA LYS A 154 -21.01 -11.19 2.94
C LYS A 154 -22.21 -10.80 3.80
N GLY A 155 -22.18 -9.65 4.49
CA GLY A 155 -23.28 -9.23 5.36
C GLY A 155 -24.64 -9.18 4.66
N PHE A 156 -24.72 -8.60 3.45
CA PHE A 156 -25.95 -8.53 2.66
C PHE A 156 -26.22 -9.76 1.76
N LEU A 157 -25.20 -10.57 1.50
CA LEU A 157 -25.30 -11.74 0.63
C LEU A 157 -25.73 -12.99 1.39
N GLU A 158 -25.17 -13.18 2.60
CA GLU A 158 -25.31 -14.40 3.39
C GLU A 158 -25.62 -14.10 4.88
N GLU A 159 -26.02 -12.88 5.24
CA GLU A 159 -26.31 -12.43 6.62
C GLU A 159 -25.11 -12.61 7.58
N LYS A 160 -23.87 -12.55 7.07
CA LYS A 160 -22.62 -12.68 7.83
C LYS A 160 -22.20 -11.34 8.42
N PHE A 161 -22.86 -10.90 9.49
CA PHE A 161 -22.59 -9.61 10.14
C PHE A 161 -21.44 -9.67 11.15
N ASN A 162 -21.12 -10.85 11.67
CA ASN A 162 -20.01 -11.11 12.57
C ASN A 162 -19.06 -12.13 11.92
N PRO A 163 -18.29 -11.74 10.91
CA PRO A 163 -17.46 -12.67 10.16
C PRO A 163 -16.37 -13.28 11.04
N ARG A 164 -16.06 -14.57 10.83
CA ARG A 164 -14.94 -15.20 11.49
C ARG A 164 -13.62 -14.59 11.03
N TYR A 165 -12.61 -14.62 11.89
CA TYR A 165 -11.23 -14.34 11.51
C TYR A 165 -10.59 -15.65 11.05
N ASP A 166 -10.27 -15.72 9.76
CA ASP A 166 -9.51 -16.82 9.21
C ASP A 166 -8.05 -16.70 9.66
N THR A 167 -7.37 -17.83 9.87
CA THR A 167 -5.95 -17.80 10.20
C THR A 167 -5.15 -17.30 9.01
N GLN A 168 -4.07 -16.59 9.24
CA GLN A 168 -3.23 -16.09 8.14
C GLN A 168 -2.69 -17.23 7.27
N GLU A 169 -2.45 -18.42 7.84
CA GLU A 169 -2.08 -19.61 7.11
C GLU A 169 -3.18 -20.08 6.14
N GLU A 170 -4.45 -20.16 6.61
CA GLU A 170 -5.60 -20.47 5.75
C GLU A 170 -5.74 -19.45 4.62
N ILE A 171 -5.61 -18.17 4.93
CA ILE A 171 -5.69 -17.05 3.98
C ILE A 171 -4.64 -17.20 2.88
N TYR A 172 -3.37 -17.42 3.23
CA TYR A 172 -2.29 -17.58 2.25
C TYR A 172 -2.44 -18.85 1.40
N ASN A 173 -2.93 -19.94 1.98
CA ASN A 173 -3.24 -21.14 1.23
C ASN A 173 -4.33 -20.90 0.16
N ASP A 174 -5.36 -20.12 0.51
CA ASP A 174 -6.41 -19.75 -0.42
C ASP A 174 -5.93 -18.75 -1.48
N PHE A 175 -5.02 -17.83 -1.16
CA PHE A 175 -4.42 -16.92 -2.14
C PHE A 175 -3.79 -17.66 -3.31
N PHE A 176 -3.02 -18.72 -3.06
CA PHE A 176 -2.44 -19.54 -4.14
C PHE A 176 -3.51 -20.22 -4.98
N ALA A 177 -4.53 -20.78 -4.35
CA ALA A 177 -5.63 -21.44 -5.05
C ALA A 177 -6.45 -20.44 -5.90
N GLU A 178 -6.78 -19.28 -5.33
CA GLU A 178 -7.52 -18.22 -6.01
C GLU A 178 -6.76 -17.65 -7.20
N LEU A 179 -5.48 -17.30 -7.02
CA LEU A 179 -4.65 -16.75 -8.09
C LEU A 179 -4.44 -17.75 -9.24
N THR A 180 -4.17 -19.02 -8.92
CA THR A 180 -4.03 -20.07 -9.92
C THR A 180 -5.33 -20.26 -10.69
N THR A 181 -6.45 -20.38 -9.99
CA THR A 181 -7.75 -20.62 -10.64
C THR A 181 -8.19 -19.41 -11.45
N ALA A 182 -8.09 -18.20 -10.90
CA ALA A 182 -8.49 -16.98 -11.59
C ALA A 182 -7.58 -16.70 -12.81
N GLY A 183 -6.26 -16.87 -12.67
CA GLY A 183 -5.33 -16.74 -13.78
C GLY A 183 -5.64 -17.69 -14.94
N ASN A 184 -5.91 -18.95 -14.62
CA ASN A 184 -6.27 -19.97 -15.64
C ASN A 184 -7.62 -19.73 -16.30
N ASN A 185 -8.58 -19.09 -15.61
CA ASN A 185 -9.89 -18.78 -16.16
C ASN A 185 -9.89 -17.60 -17.14
N LEU A 186 -8.87 -16.74 -17.12
CA LEU A 186 -8.78 -15.60 -18.02
C LEU A 186 -8.66 -16.06 -19.49
N ASP A 187 -9.54 -15.54 -20.36
CA ASP A 187 -9.63 -15.92 -21.76
C ASP A 187 -9.96 -14.69 -22.63
N ALA A 188 -9.04 -14.33 -23.52
CA ALA A 188 -9.19 -13.16 -24.40
C ALA A 188 -10.40 -13.26 -25.37
N SER A 189 -10.98 -14.45 -25.55
CA SER A 189 -12.18 -14.66 -26.38
C SER A 189 -13.50 -14.39 -25.64
N LYS A 190 -13.44 -14.18 -24.32
CA LYS A 190 -14.60 -13.95 -23.43
C LYS A 190 -14.90 -12.47 -23.23
N ASP A 191 -15.61 -12.16 -22.15
CA ASP A 191 -16.00 -10.79 -21.79
C ASP A 191 -14.80 -9.83 -21.69
N LYS A 192 -15.08 -8.55 -21.95
CA LYS A 192 -14.08 -7.49 -21.78
C LYS A 192 -14.18 -6.92 -20.38
N ILE A 193 -13.05 -6.80 -19.72
CA ILE A 193 -12.92 -6.04 -18.48
C ILE A 193 -12.93 -4.55 -18.86
N THR A 194 -13.97 -3.83 -18.48
CA THR A 194 -14.09 -2.39 -18.78
C THR A 194 -13.85 -1.56 -17.52
N GLY A 195 -13.35 -0.34 -17.69
CA GLY A 195 -13.07 0.56 -16.56
C GLY A 195 -11.89 0.12 -15.67
N ASP A 196 -11.14 -0.89 -16.08
CA ASP A 196 -9.89 -1.29 -15.43
C ASP A 196 -8.83 -0.20 -15.58
N VAL A 197 -8.44 0.41 -14.45
CA VAL A 197 -7.48 1.53 -14.42
C VAL A 197 -6.03 1.07 -14.24
N ILE A 198 -5.78 -0.23 -14.22
CA ILE A 198 -4.44 -0.82 -14.15
C ILE A 198 -3.98 -1.21 -15.56
N PHE A 199 -4.62 -2.16 -16.19
CA PHE A 199 -4.21 -2.75 -17.47
C PHE A 199 -5.13 -2.42 -18.64
N ASN A 200 -6.15 -1.57 -18.42
CA ASN A 200 -7.16 -1.27 -19.44
C ASN A 200 -7.84 -2.52 -20.02
N GLY A 201 -8.02 -3.54 -19.19
CA GLY A 201 -8.68 -4.79 -19.53
C GLY A 201 -7.82 -5.81 -20.27
N ASP A 202 -6.49 -5.64 -20.32
CA ASP A 202 -5.58 -6.61 -20.93
C ASP A 202 -5.53 -7.91 -20.11
N VAL A 203 -6.15 -8.94 -20.66
CA VAL A 203 -6.27 -10.27 -20.04
C VAL A 203 -4.91 -10.92 -19.81
N ASN A 204 -3.94 -10.72 -20.71
CA ASN A 204 -2.62 -11.32 -20.57
C ASN A 204 -1.83 -10.66 -19.41
N LYS A 205 -1.95 -9.35 -19.25
CA LYS A 205 -1.34 -8.65 -18.12
C LYS A 205 -1.98 -9.06 -16.78
N TRP A 206 -3.29 -9.33 -16.76
CA TRP A 206 -3.95 -9.89 -15.58
C TRP A 206 -3.45 -11.30 -15.22
N LYS A 207 -3.16 -12.18 -16.22
CA LYS A 207 -2.51 -13.48 -15.98
C LYS A 207 -1.13 -13.31 -15.38
N LYS A 208 -0.31 -12.45 -15.98
CA LYS A 208 1.03 -12.14 -15.47
C LYS A 208 0.98 -11.59 -14.03
N LEU A 209 0.02 -10.72 -13.71
CA LEU A 209 -0.16 -10.23 -12.33
C LEU A 209 -0.49 -11.36 -11.37
N ALA A 210 -1.40 -12.27 -11.73
CA ALA A 210 -1.75 -13.40 -10.87
C ALA A 210 -0.52 -14.24 -10.53
N ASN A 211 0.30 -14.59 -11.53
CA ASN A 211 1.52 -15.37 -11.31
C ASN A 211 2.60 -14.57 -10.57
N SER A 212 2.78 -13.27 -10.86
CA SER A 212 3.74 -12.42 -10.15
C SER A 212 3.37 -12.25 -8.67
N LEU A 213 2.09 -12.15 -8.34
CA LEU A 213 1.62 -12.16 -6.94
C LEU A 213 1.87 -13.51 -6.26
N ARG A 214 1.77 -14.64 -6.99
CA ARG A 214 2.15 -15.96 -6.45
C ARG A 214 3.63 -15.99 -6.08
N LEU A 215 4.53 -15.39 -6.86
CA LEU A 215 5.95 -15.26 -6.50
C LEU A 215 6.14 -14.46 -5.20
N ARG A 216 5.45 -13.31 -5.05
CA ARG A 216 5.49 -12.49 -3.83
C ARG A 216 5.05 -13.30 -2.61
N PHE A 217 3.91 -13.97 -2.70
CA PHE A 217 3.34 -14.70 -1.57
C PHE A 217 4.12 -15.97 -1.25
N ALA A 218 4.67 -16.65 -2.24
CA ALA A 218 5.58 -17.77 -2.04
C ALA A 218 6.83 -17.32 -1.26
N MET A 219 7.45 -16.22 -1.66
CA MET A 219 8.58 -15.67 -0.93
C MET A 219 8.17 -15.23 0.48
N ARG A 220 6.95 -14.67 0.68
CA ARG A 220 6.43 -14.26 1.97
C ARG A 220 6.40 -15.40 2.99
N ILE A 221 5.95 -16.58 2.58
CA ILE A 221 5.85 -17.75 3.47
C ILE A 221 7.14 -18.60 3.54
N SER A 222 8.21 -18.18 2.87
CA SER A 222 9.42 -19.00 2.71
C SER A 222 10.13 -19.35 4.03
N ASN A 223 9.90 -18.58 5.09
CA ASN A 223 10.48 -18.86 6.40
C ASN A 223 9.65 -19.86 7.22
N VAL A 224 8.33 -19.85 7.10
CA VAL A 224 7.41 -20.71 7.89
C VAL A 224 7.01 -21.98 7.15
N ASN A 225 6.98 -21.95 5.82
CA ASN A 225 6.66 -23.12 5.00
C ASN A 225 7.55 -23.14 3.73
N PRO A 226 8.86 -23.44 3.87
CA PRO A 226 9.82 -23.34 2.77
C PRO A 226 9.53 -24.30 1.61
N GLN A 227 8.99 -25.49 1.89
CA GLN A 227 8.64 -26.45 0.85
C GLN A 227 7.51 -25.92 -0.03
N LYS A 228 6.39 -25.53 0.57
CA LYS A 228 5.26 -24.95 -0.19
C LYS A 228 5.68 -23.67 -0.91
N ALA A 229 6.48 -22.84 -0.28
CA ALA A 229 7.01 -21.64 -0.90
C ALA A 229 7.77 -21.93 -2.20
N GLN A 230 8.66 -22.92 -2.18
CA GLN A 230 9.39 -23.35 -3.36
C GLN A 230 8.45 -23.90 -4.43
N GLU A 231 7.55 -24.82 -4.07
CA GLU A 231 6.59 -25.45 -4.99
C GLU A 231 5.71 -24.38 -5.70
N GLU A 232 5.16 -23.42 -4.96
CA GLU A 232 4.30 -22.36 -5.53
C GLU A 232 5.09 -21.38 -6.39
N PHE A 233 6.32 -21.04 -5.98
CA PHE A 233 7.19 -20.15 -6.75
C PHE A 233 7.57 -20.76 -8.09
N GLU A 234 8.06 -22.01 -8.08
CA GLU A 234 8.45 -22.74 -9.28
C GLU A 234 7.25 -22.98 -10.21
N ALA A 235 6.09 -23.32 -9.65
CA ALA A 235 4.87 -23.49 -10.42
C ALA A 235 4.41 -22.19 -11.09
N ALA A 236 4.52 -21.04 -10.41
CA ALA A 236 4.17 -19.75 -10.98
C ALA A 236 5.11 -19.34 -12.14
N LEU A 237 6.40 -19.67 -12.03
CA LEU A 237 7.38 -19.42 -13.11
C LEU A 237 7.13 -20.28 -14.36
N GLN A 238 6.56 -21.47 -14.19
CA GLN A 238 6.29 -22.41 -15.29
C GLN A 238 4.90 -22.26 -15.88
N ASP A 239 4.06 -21.41 -15.31
CA ASP A 239 2.70 -21.18 -15.77
C ASP A 239 2.69 -20.49 -17.14
N GLU A 240 1.88 -21.00 -18.09
CA GLU A 240 1.77 -20.48 -19.47
C GLU A 240 1.29 -19.02 -19.52
N GLY A 241 0.62 -18.53 -18.46
CA GLY A 241 0.22 -17.13 -18.32
C GLY A 241 1.40 -16.16 -18.15
N GLY A 242 2.60 -16.68 -17.82
CA GLY A 242 3.82 -15.90 -17.61
C GLY A 242 3.79 -15.05 -16.34
N ILE A 243 4.90 -14.35 -16.12
CA ILE A 243 5.10 -13.35 -15.07
C ILE A 243 5.43 -12.01 -15.71
N PHE A 244 5.63 -10.95 -14.94
CA PHE A 244 6.09 -9.67 -15.50
C PHE A 244 7.45 -9.82 -16.15
N GLU A 245 7.59 -9.29 -17.38
CA GLU A 245 8.79 -9.40 -18.23
C GLU A 245 9.47 -8.06 -18.48
N SER A 246 8.76 -6.96 -18.27
CA SER A 246 9.28 -5.58 -18.40
C SER A 246 8.44 -4.59 -17.58
N GLY A 247 8.90 -3.33 -17.49
CA GLY A 247 8.13 -2.23 -16.89
C GLY A 247 6.76 -1.98 -17.54
N ASP A 248 6.57 -2.43 -18.79
CA ASP A 248 5.25 -2.35 -19.44
C ASP A 248 4.20 -3.24 -18.77
N ASP A 249 4.63 -4.26 -18.03
CA ASP A 249 3.75 -5.16 -17.27
C ASP A 249 3.44 -4.65 -15.86
N ASP A 250 4.07 -3.57 -15.40
CA ASP A 250 3.88 -3.02 -14.07
C ASP A 250 2.39 -2.80 -13.77
N ALA A 251 1.93 -3.34 -12.64
CA ALA A 251 0.57 -3.16 -12.17
C ALA A 251 0.42 -1.84 -11.40
N LEU A 252 0.05 -0.80 -12.14
CA LEU A 252 -0.03 0.57 -11.68
C LEU A 252 -1.45 1.12 -11.80
N ILE A 253 -2.04 1.53 -10.69
CA ILE A 253 -3.33 2.22 -10.66
C ILE A 253 -3.14 3.63 -11.19
N LYS A 254 -3.80 3.96 -12.31
CA LYS A 254 -3.68 5.25 -12.97
C LYS A 254 -4.64 6.27 -12.35
N TYR A 255 -4.09 7.40 -11.97
CA TYR A 255 -4.82 8.52 -11.36
C TYR A 255 -4.87 9.74 -12.27
N MET A 256 -5.82 10.64 -12.01
CA MET A 256 -6.03 11.89 -12.74
C MET A 256 -5.51 13.09 -11.94
N GLU A 257 -5.29 14.18 -12.63
CA GLU A 257 -5.01 15.44 -11.96
C GLU A 257 -6.22 15.90 -11.12
N LYS A 258 -5.96 16.18 -9.86
CA LYS A 258 -6.94 16.67 -8.89
C LYS A 258 -6.33 17.77 -8.05
N SER A 259 -7.05 18.85 -7.89
CA SER A 259 -6.68 19.89 -6.93
C SER A 259 -6.75 19.31 -5.52
N PHE A 260 -5.70 19.55 -4.76
CA PHE A 260 -5.66 19.15 -3.36
C PHE A 260 -6.57 20.05 -2.52
N SER A 261 -7.38 19.45 -1.67
CA SER A 261 -8.16 20.16 -0.67
C SER A 261 -8.36 19.27 0.55
N PHE A 262 -8.00 19.73 1.72
CA PHE A 262 -8.24 19.05 3.00
C PHE A 262 -9.69 19.17 3.50
N GLY A 263 -10.65 19.54 2.66
CA GLY A 263 -12.07 19.53 3.00
C GLY A 263 -12.68 18.13 2.90
N GLN A 264 -13.82 17.91 3.56
CA GLN A 264 -14.54 16.61 3.51
C GLN A 264 -14.93 16.18 2.08
N GLU A 265 -15.13 17.13 1.20
CA GLU A 265 -15.49 16.90 -0.21
C GLU A 265 -14.37 16.24 -1.02
N SER A 266 -13.11 16.42 -0.60
CA SER A 266 -11.95 15.78 -1.26
C SER A 266 -11.81 14.30 -0.94
N TYR A 267 -12.39 13.85 0.16
CA TYR A 267 -12.30 12.47 0.61
C TYR A 267 -13.19 11.50 -0.19
N THR A 268 -14.09 12.01 -0.99
CA THR A 268 -15.03 11.21 -1.79
C THR A 268 -14.66 11.09 -3.26
N ASP A 269 -13.63 11.79 -3.72
CA ASP A 269 -13.15 11.72 -5.09
C ASP A 269 -11.84 10.94 -5.19
N TYR A 270 -11.97 9.64 -5.41
CA TYR A 270 -10.86 8.70 -5.46
C TYR A 270 -10.05 8.75 -6.77
N ARG A 271 -10.33 9.67 -7.68
CA ARG A 271 -9.67 9.75 -8.98
C ARG A 271 -8.25 10.32 -8.94
N GLY A 272 -7.84 10.95 -7.84
CA GLY A 272 -6.46 11.40 -7.61
C GLY A 272 -5.77 10.55 -6.56
N ASN A 273 -4.44 10.45 -6.62
CA ASN A 273 -3.64 9.75 -5.63
C ASN A 273 -3.62 10.52 -4.30
N ALA A 274 -4.35 10.02 -3.31
CA ALA A 274 -4.46 10.65 -2.00
C ALA A 274 -3.17 10.52 -1.18
N LEU A 275 -2.39 9.44 -1.36
CA LEU A 275 -1.10 9.30 -0.67
C LEU A 275 -0.14 10.41 -1.07
N SER A 276 0.03 10.68 -2.36
CA SER A 276 0.87 11.79 -2.84
C SER A 276 0.43 13.14 -2.26
N GLN A 277 -0.88 13.35 -2.14
CA GLN A 277 -1.43 14.56 -1.52
C GLN A 277 -1.16 14.63 -0.01
N LEU A 278 -1.29 13.50 0.70
CA LEU A 278 -0.94 13.41 2.13
C LEU A 278 0.55 13.69 2.37
N LEU A 279 1.42 13.22 1.49
CA LEU A 279 2.86 13.43 1.59
C LEU A 279 3.27 14.89 1.35
N PHE A 280 2.47 15.64 0.61
CA PHE A 280 2.60 17.09 0.53
C PHE A 280 2.26 17.78 1.86
N GLY A 281 1.29 17.23 2.62
CA GLY A 281 0.84 17.74 3.90
C GLY A 281 -0.25 18.80 3.78
N ASN A 282 -0.93 19.06 4.90
CA ASN A 282 -1.99 20.08 4.99
C ASN A 282 -1.47 21.46 5.36
N ASP A 283 -0.25 21.53 5.80
CA ASP A 283 0.50 22.77 6.02
C ASP A 283 1.91 22.55 5.48
N PRO A 284 2.09 22.69 4.16
CA PRO A 284 3.36 22.41 3.51
C PRO A 284 4.52 23.24 4.04
N ALA A 285 4.24 24.46 4.52
CA ALA A 285 5.27 25.31 5.12
C ALA A 285 5.80 24.78 6.46
N ASN A 286 4.96 24.02 7.21
CA ASN A 286 5.30 23.52 8.53
C ASN A 286 5.37 21.99 8.63
N ASN A 287 4.77 21.26 7.65
CA ASN A 287 4.68 19.81 7.68
C ASN A 287 5.02 19.12 6.34
N PRO A 288 6.08 19.49 5.64
CA PRO A 288 6.52 18.71 4.48
C PRO A 288 6.99 17.32 4.92
N SER A 289 6.99 16.36 4.02
CA SER A 289 7.59 15.05 4.28
C SER A 289 9.10 15.14 4.12
N TYR A 290 9.83 14.84 5.20
CA TYR A 290 11.28 14.78 5.22
C TYR A 290 11.77 13.35 5.08
N LEU A 291 12.93 13.14 4.47
CA LEU A 291 13.54 11.83 4.42
C LEU A 291 14.14 11.45 5.77
N CYS A 292 13.91 10.21 6.17
CA CYS A 292 14.58 9.66 7.34
C CYS A 292 16.08 9.48 7.08
N ALA A 293 16.91 9.75 8.08
CA ALA A 293 18.36 9.62 7.99
C ALA A 293 18.80 8.21 7.57
N THR A 294 18.13 7.17 8.03
CA THR A 294 18.40 5.78 7.62
C THR A 294 18.28 5.63 6.09
N PHE A 295 17.20 6.14 5.52
CA PHE A 295 16.94 6.01 4.09
C PHE A 295 17.83 6.94 3.25
N PHE A 296 17.89 8.22 3.59
CA PHE A 296 18.69 9.18 2.84
C PHE A 296 20.18 8.81 2.85
N ASN A 297 20.72 8.45 4.01
CA ASN A 297 22.14 8.09 4.13
C ASN A 297 22.47 6.78 3.40
N GLN A 298 21.54 5.81 3.34
CA GLN A 298 21.73 4.62 2.53
C GLN A 298 21.93 4.98 1.06
N LEU A 299 21.09 5.84 0.51
CA LEU A 299 21.21 6.29 -0.88
C LEU A 299 22.46 7.15 -1.09
N TYR A 300 22.65 8.17 -0.26
CA TYR A 300 23.69 9.18 -0.42
C TYR A 300 25.10 8.59 -0.26
N ASN A 301 25.32 7.79 0.78
CA ASN A 301 26.65 7.23 1.06
C ASN A 301 27.08 6.15 0.05
N THR A 302 26.14 5.52 -0.62
CA THR A 302 26.43 4.53 -1.68
C THR A 302 26.53 5.17 -3.08
N GLY A 303 26.28 6.48 -3.18
CA GLY A 303 26.23 7.17 -4.47
C GLY A 303 25.08 6.67 -5.34
N ASP A 304 23.97 6.25 -4.73
CA ASP A 304 22.79 5.76 -5.46
C ASP A 304 22.20 6.88 -6.32
N PRO A 305 22.01 6.69 -7.62
CA PRO A 305 21.49 7.73 -8.51
C PRO A 305 20.07 8.18 -8.14
N ARG A 306 19.32 7.38 -7.38
CA ARG A 306 17.98 7.73 -6.88
C ARG A 306 18.00 8.73 -5.72
N THR A 307 19.16 9.04 -5.13
CA THR A 307 19.29 9.94 -3.98
C THR A 307 18.53 11.24 -4.19
N PHE A 308 18.88 11.97 -5.23
CA PHE A 308 18.28 13.27 -5.53
C PHE A 308 17.07 13.22 -6.48
N MET A 309 16.69 12.03 -6.93
CA MET A 309 15.35 11.78 -7.49
C MET A 309 14.28 11.80 -6.40
N ILE A 310 14.60 11.23 -5.22
CA ILE A 310 13.64 11.03 -4.12
C ILE A 310 13.74 12.16 -3.10
N GLY A 311 14.95 12.59 -2.74
CA GLY A 311 15.20 13.56 -1.68
C GLY A 311 15.89 14.82 -2.18
N ARG A 312 15.33 16.00 -1.87
CA ARG A 312 15.91 17.30 -2.24
C ARG A 312 15.77 18.28 -1.10
N CYS A 313 16.62 19.29 -1.11
CA CYS A 313 16.55 20.39 -0.15
C CYS A 313 15.85 21.60 -0.76
N TYR A 314 14.83 22.09 -0.08
CA TYR A 314 14.01 23.20 -0.59
C TYR A 314 13.93 24.34 0.41
N TYR A 315 13.83 25.57 -0.11
CA TYR A 315 13.28 26.69 0.62
C TYR A 315 11.73 26.70 0.43
N ASP A 316 11.02 26.45 1.50
CA ASP A 316 9.56 26.28 1.50
C ASP A 316 8.79 27.56 1.85
N GLY A 317 9.47 28.66 2.19
CA GLY A 317 8.85 29.90 2.66
C GLY A 317 7.88 30.58 1.70
N LEU A 318 7.91 30.19 0.42
CA LEU A 318 7.00 30.68 -0.63
C LEU A 318 5.89 29.68 -0.97
N MET A 319 5.89 28.49 -0.34
CA MET A 319 4.94 27.43 -0.66
C MET A 319 3.53 27.83 -0.21
N SER A 320 2.56 27.69 -1.10
CA SER A 320 1.15 27.78 -0.75
C SER A 320 0.58 26.41 -0.44
N ALA A 321 -0.52 26.35 0.30
CA ALA A 321 -1.23 25.11 0.63
C ALA A 321 -1.74 24.34 -0.62
N THR A 322 -1.61 24.90 -1.83
CA THR A 322 -2.19 24.35 -3.05
C THR A 322 -1.16 23.92 -4.10
N SER A 323 0.12 24.28 -3.95
CA SER A 323 1.14 23.92 -4.94
C SER A 323 2.52 23.74 -4.34
N PRO A 324 3.14 22.56 -4.53
CA PRO A 324 4.55 22.34 -4.21
C PRO A 324 5.52 23.05 -5.15
N ASP A 325 5.03 23.56 -6.31
CA ASP A 325 5.89 24.14 -7.36
C ASP A 325 6.52 25.48 -6.97
N ASN A 326 6.04 26.10 -5.88
CA ASN A 326 6.63 27.34 -5.35
C ASN A 326 7.86 27.11 -4.47
N ARG A 327 8.28 25.87 -4.25
CA ARG A 327 9.49 25.53 -3.51
C ARG A 327 10.72 25.89 -4.36
N ILE A 328 11.69 26.55 -3.75
CA ILE A 328 12.97 26.84 -4.40
C ILE A 328 13.92 25.69 -4.08
N ASP A 329 14.36 24.97 -5.10
CA ASP A 329 15.31 23.86 -4.95
C ASP A 329 16.73 24.38 -4.71
N LEU A 330 17.30 24.04 -3.58
CA LEU A 330 18.65 24.44 -3.14
C LEU A 330 19.68 23.32 -3.27
N THR A 331 19.28 22.14 -3.69
CA THR A 331 20.10 20.91 -3.63
C THR A 331 21.42 21.06 -4.37
N ASN A 332 21.40 21.52 -5.61
CA ASN A 332 22.60 21.63 -6.42
C ASN A 332 23.56 22.68 -5.85
N GLU A 333 23.06 23.83 -5.36
CA GLU A 333 23.89 24.85 -4.76
C GLU A 333 24.53 24.36 -3.46
N MET A 334 23.82 23.56 -2.64
CA MET A 334 24.37 22.93 -1.47
C MET A 334 25.50 21.96 -1.79
N ILE A 335 25.34 21.16 -2.86
CA ILE A 335 26.38 20.25 -3.34
C ILE A 335 27.61 21.05 -3.77
N GLU A 336 27.44 22.09 -4.60
CA GLU A 336 28.53 22.93 -5.11
C GLU A 336 29.30 23.64 -3.98
N LYS A 337 28.60 24.09 -2.95
CA LYS A 337 29.19 24.77 -1.78
C LYS A 337 29.66 23.80 -0.69
N GLY A 338 29.47 22.49 -0.87
CA GLY A 338 29.89 21.48 0.11
C GLY A 338 29.14 21.54 1.44
N VAL A 339 27.87 21.97 1.41
CA VAL A 339 27.03 22.01 2.63
C VAL A 339 26.55 20.61 2.98
N ALA A 340 26.68 20.25 4.25
CA ALA A 340 26.25 18.95 4.74
C ALA A 340 24.72 18.86 4.80
N PHE A 341 24.17 17.78 4.23
CA PHE A 341 22.76 17.43 4.40
C PHE A 341 22.50 16.94 5.83
N GLN A 342 21.31 17.28 6.36
CA GLN A 342 20.92 16.95 7.73
C GLN A 342 19.56 16.22 7.76
N PRO A 343 19.50 14.94 7.33
CA PRO A 343 18.25 14.19 7.31
C PRO A 343 17.76 13.90 8.74
N CYS A 344 16.43 13.83 8.91
CA CYS A 344 15.78 13.59 10.17
C CYS A 344 16.11 12.21 10.75
N GLN A 345 16.56 12.15 12.00
CA GLN A 345 16.80 10.88 12.68
C GLN A 345 15.50 10.13 12.96
N PRO A 346 15.53 8.78 13.03
CA PRO A 346 14.36 8.00 13.47
C PRO A 346 13.86 8.49 14.84
N GLY A 347 12.58 8.89 14.92
CA GLY A 347 11.96 9.45 16.12
C GLY A 347 12.07 10.95 16.28
N ALA A 348 12.81 11.65 15.41
CA ALA A 348 12.98 13.11 15.47
C ALA A 348 11.87 13.85 14.71
N PHE A 349 11.48 15.00 15.24
CA PHE A 349 10.79 16.04 14.49
C PHE A 349 11.79 16.93 13.73
N SER A 350 11.36 17.53 12.63
CA SER A 350 12.18 18.49 11.88
C SER A 350 12.59 19.73 12.68
N TYR A 351 11.86 20.03 13.75
CA TYR A 351 12.11 21.15 14.65
C TYR A 351 12.80 20.76 15.95
N ASP A 352 13.20 19.50 16.13
CA ASP A 352 13.99 19.08 17.28
C ASP A 352 15.36 19.79 17.24
N PRO A 353 15.95 20.14 18.39
CA PRO A 353 17.08 21.03 18.42
C PRO A 353 18.28 20.51 17.61
N TRP A 354 18.72 21.33 16.69
CA TRP A 354 19.89 21.09 15.85
C TRP A 354 21.17 21.33 16.61
N PRO A 355 22.29 20.74 16.20
CA PRO A 355 23.57 21.13 16.72
C PRO A 355 23.78 22.65 16.60
N SER A 356 24.13 23.30 17.69
CA SER A 356 24.44 24.71 17.68
C SER A 356 25.61 25.00 16.72
N GLY A 357 25.45 25.93 15.82
CA GLY A 357 26.53 26.34 14.89
C GLY A 357 26.19 26.10 13.41
N TYR A 358 24.93 25.78 13.11
CA TYR A 358 24.48 25.69 11.73
C TYR A 358 24.50 27.06 11.04
N ASP A 359 25.35 27.21 10.03
CA ASP A 359 25.48 28.47 9.27
C ASP A 359 24.70 28.40 7.98
N SER A 360 23.72 29.27 7.85
CA SER A 360 22.85 29.42 6.67
C SER A 360 23.44 30.40 5.63
N ASP A 361 24.75 30.46 5.44
CA ASP A 361 25.38 31.42 4.53
C ASP A 361 24.86 31.25 3.08
N ILE A 362 24.53 30.03 2.65
CA ILE A 362 23.88 29.80 1.37
C ILE A 362 22.58 30.60 1.26
N LEU A 363 21.71 30.51 2.24
CA LEU A 363 20.44 31.25 2.20
C LEU A 363 20.64 32.75 2.26
N LYS A 364 21.65 33.22 2.97
CA LYS A 364 22.02 34.65 3.00
C LYS A 364 22.48 35.15 1.64
N GLU A 365 23.30 34.38 0.92
CA GLU A 365 23.75 34.69 -0.43
C GLU A 365 22.60 34.65 -1.43
N LEU A 366 21.78 33.59 -1.37
CA LEU A 366 20.59 33.46 -2.22
C LEU A 366 19.59 34.58 -1.98
N ALA A 367 19.40 35.03 -0.72
CA ALA A 367 18.53 36.17 -0.40
C ALA A 367 19.02 37.49 -0.97
N GLN A 368 20.33 37.66 -1.23
CA GLN A 368 20.87 38.85 -1.91
C GLN A 368 20.47 38.88 -3.39
N THR A 369 20.38 37.73 -4.03
CA THR A 369 20.02 37.58 -5.46
C THR A 369 18.53 37.36 -5.67
N ASN A 370 17.83 36.83 -4.65
CA ASN A 370 16.39 36.59 -4.69
C ASN A 370 15.70 37.20 -3.46
N PRO A 371 15.14 38.43 -3.56
CA PRO A 371 14.49 39.12 -2.44
C PRO A 371 13.28 38.38 -1.84
N SER A 372 12.73 37.37 -2.55
CA SER A 372 11.64 36.54 -2.04
C SER A 372 12.10 35.55 -0.97
N ILE A 373 13.39 35.30 -0.83
CA ILE A 373 13.95 34.48 0.23
C ILE A 373 14.04 35.34 1.49
N GLY A 374 13.26 34.98 2.50
CA GLY A 374 13.26 35.65 3.80
C GLY A 374 14.48 35.31 4.65
N SER A 375 14.40 35.52 5.96
CA SER A 375 15.45 35.10 6.90
C SER A 375 15.64 33.58 6.84
N ALA A 376 16.91 33.14 6.83
CA ALA A 376 17.29 31.74 6.79
C ALA A 376 16.63 30.92 7.91
N VAL A 377 16.14 29.74 7.56
CA VAL A 377 15.54 28.78 8.47
C VAL A 377 16.41 27.52 8.50
N ALA A 378 16.72 26.98 9.67
CA ALA A 378 17.60 25.84 9.85
C ALA A 378 17.17 24.56 9.09
N ARG A 379 15.91 24.47 8.67
CA ARG A 379 15.32 23.30 7.99
C ARG A 379 15.69 23.13 6.52
N GLU A 380 16.37 24.10 5.92
CA GLU A 380 16.64 24.07 4.48
C GLU A 380 17.65 22.99 4.07
N THR A 381 18.46 22.51 5.00
CA THR A 381 19.41 21.42 4.79
C THR A 381 18.84 20.03 5.06
N GLU A 382 17.61 19.97 5.54
CA GLU A 382 16.90 18.72 5.72
C GLU A 382 16.38 18.23 4.37
N PRO A 383 16.83 17.05 3.88
CA PRO A 383 16.28 16.48 2.67
C PRO A 383 14.78 16.19 2.83
N LYS A 384 13.98 16.73 1.92
CA LYS A 384 12.54 16.59 1.85
C LYS A 384 12.18 15.75 0.64
N LEU A 385 10.97 15.19 0.64
CA LEU A 385 10.47 14.48 -0.51
C LEU A 385 10.38 15.39 -1.74
N ALA A 386 10.93 14.93 -2.87
CA ALA A 386 10.95 15.67 -4.11
C ALA A 386 9.54 15.93 -4.66
N ASN A 387 9.35 17.09 -5.32
CA ASN A 387 8.05 17.51 -5.87
C ASN A 387 7.40 16.47 -6.79
N ASN A 388 8.22 15.68 -7.48
CA ASN A 388 7.75 14.62 -8.38
C ASN A 388 6.84 13.61 -7.69
N PHE A 389 7.03 13.35 -6.38
CA PHE A 389 6.24 12.40 -5.60
C PHE A 389 4.94 12.99 -5.02
N LEU A 390 4.72 14.29 -5.18
CA LEU A 390 3.60 15.01 -4.56
C LEU A 390 2.42 15.24 -5.53
N LYS A 391 2.49 14.69 -6.74
CA LYS A 391 1.46 14.89 -7.79
C LYS A 391 0.29 13.92 -7.58
N SER A 392 -0.93 14.44 -7.71
CA SER A 392 -2.15 13.60 -7.65
C SER A 392 -2.25 12.58 -8.79
N THR A 393 -1.48 12.77 -9.85
CA THR A 393 -1.39 11.85 -11.00
C THR A 393 -0.40 10.70 -10.80
N ASN A 394 0.37 10.71 -9.70
CA ASN A 394 1.31 9.62 -9.42
C ASN A 394 0.58 8.28 -9.35
N PRO A 395 1.16 7.19 -9.87
CA PRO A 395 0.51 5.90 -9.85
C PRO A 395 0.39 5.33 -8.42
N GLY A 396 -0.63 4.55 -8.19
CA GLY A 396 -0.69 3.63 -7.05
C GLY A 396 -0.01 2.31 -7.43
N VAL A 397 0.95 1.87 -6.63
CA VAL A 397 1.79 0.71 -6.98
C VAL A 397 1.21 -0.56 -6.37
N VAL A 398 0.78 -1.50 -7.23
CA VAL A 398 0.37 -2.84 -6.82
C VAL A 398 1.56 -3.79 -6.83
N MET A 399 2.25 -3.89 -7.98
CA MET A 399 3.45 -4.69 -8.15
C MET A 399 4.25 -4.22 -9.37
N THR A 400 5.59 -4.36 -9.34
CA THR A 400 6.46 -3.94 -10.43
C THR A 400 7.32 -5.10 -10.96
N TYR A 401 7.79 -4.97 -12.18
CA TYR A 401 8.78 -5.86 -12.77
C TYR A 401 10.09 -5.90 -11.98
N ALA A 402 10.53 -4.75 -11.46
CA ALA A 402 11.71 -4.67 -10.61
C ALA A 402 11.59 -5.57 -9.37
N GLU A 403 10.42 -5.61 -8.75
CA GLU A 403 10.15 -6.50 -7.63
C GLU A 403 10.26 -7.97 -8.05
N VAL A 404 9.68 -8.34 -9.19
CA VAL A 404 9.78 -9.72 -9.72
C VAL A 404 11.23 -10.14 -9.88
N LYS A 405 12.11 -9.25 -10.37
CA LYS A 405 13.55 -9.55 -10.50
C LYS A 405 14.24 -9.75 -9.14
N PHE A 406 13.91 -8.95 -8.13
CA PHE A 406 14.43 -9.17 -6.77
C PHE A 406 13.93 -10.48 -6.14
N LEU A 407 12.65 -10.82 -6.35
CA LEU A 407 12.10 -12.11 -5.92
C LEU A 407 12.79 -13.30 -6.59
N GLN A 408 13.04 -13.22 -7.91
CA GLN A 408 13.80 -14.24 -8.65
C GLN A 408 15.24 -14.33 -8.15
N ALA A 409 15.92 -13.20 -7.90
CA ALA A 409 17.28 -13.19 -7.37
C ALA A 409 17.36 -13.87 -6.00
N GLU A 410 16.42 -13.60 -5.09
CA GLU A 410 16.39 -14.26 -3.78
C GLU A 410 16.03 -15.74 -3.88
N ALA A 411 15.11 -16.13 -4.77
CA ALA A 411 14.77 -17.52 -5.01
C ALA A 411 15.95 -18.31 -5.60
N THR A 412 16.69 -17.71 -6.54
CA THR A 412 17.94 -18.29 -7.09
C THR A 412 18.98 -18.47 -6.00
N LEU A 413 19.13 -17.48 -5.09
CA LEU A 413 20.01 -17.58 -3.92
C LEU A 413 19.61 -18.73 -3.00
N LYS A 414 18.31 -18.98 -2.83
CA LYS A 414 17.74 -20.13 -2.10
C LYS A 414 17.89 -21.45 -2.86
N LYS A 415 18.44 -21.44 -4.08
CA LYS A 415 18.63 -22.61 -4.96
C LYS A 415 17.31 -23.22 -5.46
N TRP A 416 16.27 -22.42 -5.58
CA TRP A 416 15.03 -22.81 -6.25
C TRP A 416 15.23 -22.81 -7.77
N ASN A 417 14.41 -23.56 -8.49
CA ASN A 417 14.49 -23.63 -9.95
C ASN A 417 13.87 -22.39 -10.59
N THR A 418 14.71 -21.36 -10.83
CA THR A 418 14.30 -20.06 -11.39
C THR A 418 14.76 -19.84 -12.83
N GLY A 419 15.33 -20.85 -13.47
CA GLY A 419 15.93 -20.75 -14.79
C GLY A 419 17.46 -20.68 -14.74
N SER A 420 18.07 -20.11 -15.79
CA SER A 420 19.52 -20.10 -15.97
C SER A 420 20.22 -18.79 -15.60
N GLU A 421 19.48 -17.74 -15.23
CA GLU A 421 20.06 -16.46 -14.87
C GLU A 421 20.74 -16.51 -13.50
N SER A 422 21.88 -15.83 -13.38
CA SER A 422 22.61 -15.76 -12.12
C SER A 422 21.91 -14.80 -11.12
N VAL A 423 22.21 -14.96 -9.82
CA VAL A 423 21.73 -14.03 -8.78
C VAL A 423 22.18 -12.61 -9.08
N GLU A 424 23.41 -12.45 -9.57
CA GLU A 424 24.03 -11.17 -9.93
C GLU A 424 23.31 -10.50 -11.10
N ASP A 425 22.97 -11.26 -12.14
CA ASP A 425 22.26 -10.73 -13.32
C ASP A 425 20.84 -10.30 -12.96
N LEU A 426 20.10 -11.12 -12.22
CA LEU A 426 18.76 -10.82 -11.76
C LEU A 426 18.74 -9.58 -10.82
N TYR A 427 19.71 -9.50 -9.92
CA TYR A 427 19.89 -8.34 -9.04
C TYR A 427 20.13 -7.06 -9.87
N LYS A 428 21.06 -7.10 -10.82
CA LYS A 428 21.39 -5.97 -11.69
C LYS A 428 20.19 -5.52 -12.53
N GLN A 429 19.43 -6.47 -13.10
CA GLN A 429 18.19 -6.17 -13.80
C GLN A 429 17.15 -5.53 -12.89
N GLY A 430 16.98 -6.03 -11.68
CA GLY A 430 16.08 -5.46 -10.67
C GLY A 430 16.44 -4.03 -10.31
N VAL A 431 17.73 -3.74 -10.08
CA VAL A 431 18.20 -2.37 -9.77
C VAL A 431 17.95 -1.43 -10.94
N ARG A 432 18.27 -1.85 -12.19
CA ARG A 432 18.03 -1.05 -13.37
C ARG A 432 16.53 -0.74 -13.53
N ALA A 433 15.70 -1.77 -13.46
CA ALA A 433 14.25 -1.62 -13.54
C ALA A 433 13.68 -0.70 -12.45
N ALA A 434 14.23 -0.75 -11.22
CA ALA A 434 13.81 0.13 -10.13
C ALA A 434 14.19 1.61 -10.37
N ILE A 435 15.28 1.89 -11.05
CA ILE A 435 15.67 3.24 -11.46
C ILE A 435 14.77 3.72 -12.60
N ASP A 436 14.62 2.90 -13.65
CA ASP A 436 13.78 3.22 -14.81
C ASP A 436 12.31 3.44 -14.40
N PHE A 437 11.82 2.68 -13.43
CA PHE A 437 10.49 2.86 -12.86
C PHE A 437 10.25 4.31 -12.35
N LEU A 438 11.23 4.91 -11.68
CA LEU A 438 11.10 6.29 -11.20
C LEU A 438 11.17 7.31 -12.35
N THR A 439 11.97 7.05 -13.37
CA THR A 439 12.04 7.88 -14.56
C THR A 439 10.71 7.87 -15.32
N ASP A 440 10.20 6.68 -15.60
CA ASP A 440 9.03 6.49 -16.46
C ASP A 440 7.72 6.91 -15.77
N ASN A 441 7.61 6.73 -14.46
CA ASN A 441 6.34 6.89 -13.74
C ASN A 441 6.28 8.11 -12.84
N TYR A 442 7.44 8.68 -12.44
CA TYR A 442 7.49 9.87 -11.56
C TYR A 442 8.15 11.07 -12.24
N GLY A 443 8.60 10.92 -13.51
CA GLY A 443 9.25 11.99 -14.25
C GLY A 443 10.59 12.40 -13.64
N CYS A 444 11.31 11.46 -13.06
CA CYS A 444 12.68 11.66 -12.59
C CYS A 444 13.66 11.69 -13.76
N GLU A 445 14.85 12.25 -13.54
CA GLU A 445 15.89 12.29 -14.55
C GLU A 445 16.36 10.89 -14.94
N GLN A 446 16.70 10.72 -16.23
CA GLN A 446 17.21 9.45 -16.74
C GLN A 446 18.65 9.23 -16.28
N VAL A 447 18.95 8.02 -15.85
CA VAL A 447 20.31 7.59 -15.47
C VAL A 447 20.99 6.94 -16.67
N SER A 448 22.16 7.46 -17.07
CA SER A 448 22.93 6.87 -18.17
C SER A 448 23.45 5.47 -17.80
N ASP A 449 23.75 4.68 -18.84
CA ASP A 449 24.29 3.33 -18.64
C ASP A 449 25.65 3.38 -17.95
N GLU A 450 26.48 4.39 -18.23
CA GLU A 450 27.78 4.58 -17.58
C GLU A 450 27.63 4.84 -16.07
N ALA A 451 26.71 5.72 -15.68
CA ALA A 451 26.44 6.04 -14.28
C ALA A 451 25.84 4.83 -13.53
N PHE A 452 24.97 4.09 -14.19
CA PHE A 452 24.42 2.85 -13.65
C PHE A 452 25.50 1.79 -13.44
N GLU A 453 26.33 1.52 -14.45
CA GLU A 453 27.41 0.53 -14.35
C GLU A 453 28.46 0.93 -13.30
N GLU A 454 28.71 2.23 -13.14
CA GLU A 454 29.58 2.73 -12.07
C GLU A 454 28.97 2.46 -10.69
N TYR A 455 27.67 2.73 -10.52
CA TYR A 455 26.96 2.45 -9.27
C TYR A 455 27.01 0.94 -8.92
N ILE A 456 26.69 0.06 -9.85
CA ILE A 456 26.72 -1.40 -9.66
C ILE A 456 28.14 -1.89 -9.34
N ARG A 457 29.15 -1.37 -10.01
CA ARG A 457 30.56 -1.74 -9.75
C ARG A 457 31.01 -1.35 -8.35
N ASN A 458 30.58 -0.20 -7.85
CA ASN A 458 30.95 0.32 -6.54
C ASN A 458 30.16 -0.31 -5.40
N ASN A 459 28.95 -0.80 -5.68
CA ASN A 459 28.01 -1.31 -4.69
C ASN A 459 27.52 -2.72 -5.06
N GLY A 460 28.42 -3.60 -5.47
CA GLY A 460 28.05 -4.96 -5.93
C GLY A 460 27.27 -5.76 -4.88
N ILE A 461 26.67 -6.86 -5.34
CA ILE A 461 25.78 -7.71 -4.52
C ILE A 461 26.47 -8.40 -3.33
N GLY A 462 27.81 -8.35 -3.24
CA GLY A 462 28.58 -9.05 -2.21
C GLY A 462 28.98 -10.47 -2.62
N TYR A 463 29.72 -11.15 -1.74
CA TYR A 463 30.31 -12.47 -2.03
C TYR A 463 29.63 -13.62 -1.32
N THR A 464 29.14 -13.41 -0.08
CA THR A 464 28.45 -14.43 0.71
C THR A 464 26.96 -14.42 0.45
N ASP A 465 26.28 -15.54 0.68
CA ASP A 465 24.83 -15.64 0.54
C ASP A 465 24.10 -14.62 1.44
N GLU A 466 24.63 -14.36 2.63
CA GLU A 466 24.06 -13.35 3.55
C GLU A 466 24.21 -11.92 2.99
N GLN A 467 25.38 -11.55 2.46
CA GLN A 467 25.59 -10.26 1.81
C GLN A 467 24.68 -10.08 0.58
N LYS A 468 24.51 -11.15 -0.21
CA LYS A 468 23.61 -11.15 -1.36
C LYS A 468 22.16 -10.96 -0.93
N LYS A 469 21.73 -11.67 0.10
CA LYS A 469 20.38 -11.50 0.69
C LYS A 469 20.15 -10.09 1.17
N GLU A 470 21.12 -9.51 1.89
CA GLU A 470 21.07 -8.12 2.35
C GLU A 470 20.99 -7.14 1.19
N ALA A 471 21.84 -7.27 0.17
CA ALA A 471 21.85 -6.40 -1.00
C ALA A 471 20.51 -6.44 -1.75
N ILE A 472 19.98 -7.64 -2.05
CA ILE A 472 18.69 -7.81 -2.73
C ILE A 472 17.57 -7.13 -1.94
N ASN A 473 17.47 -7.39 -0.64
CA ASN A 473 16.37 -6.88 0.18
C ASN A 473 16.52 -5.39 0.52
N THR A 474 17.75 -4.86 0.56
CA THR A 474 17.98 -3.41 0.65
C THR A 474 17.51 -2.71 -0.62
N GLN A 475 17.76 -3.28 -1.79
CA GLN A 475 17.25 -2.73 -3.05
C GLN A 475 15.72 -2.83 -3.15
N ALA A 476 15.13 -3.94 -2.69
CA ALA A 476 13.67 -4.06 -2.56
C ALA A 476 13.09 -3.01 -1.60
N TRP A 477 13.74 -2.73 -0.47
CA TRP A 477 13.35 -1.68 0.47
C TRP A 477 13.40 -0.28 -0.17
N ILE A 478 14.39 0.00 -1.03
CA ILE A 478 14.47 1.27 -1.77
C ILE A 478 13.34 1.33 -2.84
N LEU A 479 13.13 0.26 -3.61
CA LEU A 479 12.06 0.17 -4.59
C LEU A 479 10.69 0.44 -3.97
N HIS A 480 10.42 -0.21 -2.83
CA HIS A 480 9.14 -0.15 -2.14
C HIS A 480 8.91 1.18 -1.37
N PHE A 481 9.75 2.19 -1.57
CA PHE A 481 9.43 3.55 -1.14
C PHE A 481 8.06 4.01 -1.67
N THR A 482 7.68 3.55 -2.85
CA THR A 482 6.38 3.86 -3.48
C THR A 482 5.24 2.90 -3.08
N ASN A 483 5.55 1.85 -2.31
CA ASN A 483 4.57 0.88 -1.77
C ASN A 483 4.91 0.54 -0.30
N PRO A 484 4.60 1.43 0.66
CA PRO A 484 5.04 1.28 2.04
C PRO A 484 4.48 0.05 2.76
N ALA A 485 3.34 -0.50 2.32
CA ALA A 485 2.79 -1.74 2.88
C ALA A 485 3.66 -2.95 2.51
N GLU A 486 4.01 -3.09 1.23
CA GLU A 486 4.92 -4.15 0.77
C GLU A 486 6.34 -3.96 1.34
N CYS A 487 6.79 -2.71 1.44
CA CYS A 487 8.05 -2.38 2.10
C CYS A 487 8.12 -2.96 3.50
N TRP A 488 7.10 -2.69 4.33
CA TRP A 488 7.06 -3.17 5.71
C TRP A 488 6.92 -4.68 5.81
N ALA A 489 6.14 -5.29 4.94
CA ALA A 489 5.98 -6.73 4.89
C ALA A 489 7.30 -7.43 4.50
N ASN A 490 7.99 -6.95 3.45
CA ASN A 490 9.27 -7.52 3.03
C ASN A 490 10.39 -7.29 4.05
N LEU A 491 10.43 -6.11 4.69
CA LEU A 491 11.37 -5.78 5.75
C LEU A 491 11.27 -6.78 6.91
N ARG A 492 10.06 -7.06 7.39
CA ARG A 492 9.80 -8.03 8.47
C ARG A 492 10.18 -9.44 8.05
N ARG A 493 9.80 -9.88 6.85
CA ARG A 493 10.11 -11.21 6.32
C ARG A 493 11.61 -11.43 6.16
N SER A 494 12.31 -10.48 5.51
CA SER A 494 13.72 -10.66 5.13
C SER A 494 14.68 -10.34 6.27
N GLY A 495 14.30 -9.41 7.16
CA GLY A 495 15.15 -8.82 8.19
C GLY A 495 16.16 -7.81 7.64
N TYR A 496 15.99 -7.32 6.39
CA TYR A 496 16.90 -6.39 5.73
C TYR A 496 16.19 -5.21 5.06
N PRO A 497 16.82 -3.99 5.09
CA PRO A 497 18.06 -3.68 5.81
C PRO A 497 17.92 -3.80 7.33
N LYS A 498 19.02 -3.96 8.04
CA LYS A 498 19.02 -3.98 9.52
C LYS A 498 18.71 -2.58 10.05
N LEU A 499 17.48 -2.37 10.47
CA LEU A 499 17.06 -1.10 11.08
C LEU A 499 17.29 -1.12 12.59
N LYS A 500 17.57 0.06 13.14
CA LYS A 500 17.68 0.29 14.58
C LYS A 500 16.42 1.00 15.08
N SER A 501 15.99 0.64 16.27
CA SER A 501 14.87 1.32 16.93
C SER A 501 15.16 2.81 17.14
N PRO A 502 14.16 3.71 17.13
CA PRO A 502 14.35 5.11 17.51
C PRO A 502 14.98 5.29 18.89
N ALA A 503 14.82 4.32 19.81
CA ALA A 503 15.48 4.33 21.11
C ALA A 503 17.01 4.30 21.01
N GLU A 504 17.56 3.58 20.03
CA GLU A 504 19.00 3.49 19.79
C GLU A 504 19.59 4.80 19.21
N TYR A 505 18.74 5.67 18.67
CA TYR A 505 19.09 7.01 18.21
C TYR A 505 18.89 8.09 19.29
N GLY A 506 18.56 7.70 20.54
CA GLY A 506 18.41 8.61 21.67
C GLY A 506 16.99 9.14 21.89
N PHE A 507 15.99 8.61 21.18
CA PHE A 507 14.59 9.02 21.29
C PHE A 507 13.74 8.12 22.20
N GLY A 508 14.34 7.17 22.93
CA GLY A 508 13.63 6.20 23.76
C GLY A 508 12.67 6.81 24.77
N GLN A 509 12.98 7.98 25.34
CA GLN A 509 12.12 8.69 26.29
C GLN A 509 10.82 9.24 25.66
N TYR A 510 10.74 9.32 24.35
CA TYR A 510 9.57 9.81 23.63
C TYR A 510 8.66 8.68 23.09
N LEU A 511 9.11 7.43 23.18
CA LEU A 511 8.36 6.27 22.70
C LEU A 511 7.26 5.90 23.69
N THR A 512 6.02 5.87 23.25
CA THR A 512 4.85 5.62 24.12
C THR A 512 4.28 4.21 24.00
N GLY A 513 4.46 3.56 22.87
CA GLY A 513 3.96 2.20 22.60
C GLY A 513 4.99 1.08 22.77
N GLY A 514 6.24 1.41 23.18
CA GLY A 514 7.34 0.46 23.35
C GLY A 514 8.60 0.88 22.57
N THR A 515 9.71 0.20 22.83
CA THR A 515 11.03 0.59 22.30
C THR A 515 11.49 -0.21 21.08
N GLU A 516 10.91 -1.37 20.84
CA GLU A 516 11.22 -2.22 19.69
C GLU A 516 10.53 -1.69 18.41
N ILE A 517 10.99 -2.10 17.24
CA ILE A 517 10.31 -1.78 15.99
C ILE A 517 9.03 -2.63 15.91
N PRO A 518 7.86 -2.01 15.66
CA PRO A 518 6.60 -2.74 15.56
C PRO A 518 6.58 -3.75 14.40
N VAL A 519 5.99 -4.92 14.63
CA VAL A 519 5.89 -6.01 13.65
C VAL A 519 4.44 -6.29 13.17
N ARG A 520 3.45 -5.67 13.81
CA ARG A 520 2.04 -5.65 13.37
C ARG A 520 1.33 -4.41 13.91
N LEU A 521 0.14 -4.14 13.43
CA LEU A 521 -0.77 -3.19 14.05
C LEU A 521 -1.86 -3.93 14.82
N CYS A 522 -2.31 -3.32 15.93
CA CYS A 522 -3.43 -3.82 16.70
C CYS A 522 -4.72 -3.82 15.87
N TYR A 523 -5.65 -4.68 16.21
CA TYR A 523 -7.00 -4.63 15.66
C TYR A 523 -7.73 -3.35 16.12
N PRO A 524 -8.71 -2.86 15.33
CA PRO A 524 -9.54 -1.75 15.79
C PRO A 524 -10.27 -2.09 17.08
N VAL A 525 -10.32 -1.14 18.00
CA VAL A 525 -11.01 -1.30 19.30
C VAL A 525 -12.48 -1.70 19.13
N LEU A 526 -13.13 -1.25 18.05
CA LEU A 526 -14.53 -1.58 17.76
C LEU A 526 -14.76 -3.08 17.55
N GLU A 527 -13.77 -3.84 17.09
CA GLU A 527 -13.88 -5.30 16.92
C GLU A 527 -14.13 -6.02 18.24
N SER A 528 -13.55 -5.54 19.34
CA SER A 528 -13.80 -6.07 20.69
C SER A 528 -15.26 -5.94 21.14
N SER A 529 -16.04 -5.09 20.49
CA SER A 529 -17.46 -4.85 20.79
C SER A 529 -18.38 -5.43 19.73
N TYR A 530 -18.09 -5.21 18.45
CA TYR A 530 -19.00 -5.59 17.36
C TYR A 530 -18.78 -7.03 16.85
N ASN A 531 -17.56 -7.55 16.94
CA ASN A 531 -17.23 -8.92 16.53
C ASN A 531 -16.43 -9.67 17.60
N LYS A 532 -16.85 -9.50 18.85
CA LYS A 532 -16.12 -9.90 20.04
C LYS A 532 -15.63 -11.36 20.01
N ALA A 533 -16.49 -12.30 19.63
CA ALA A 533 -16.14 -13.72 19.66
C ALA A 533 -14.98 -14.05 18.71
N SER A 534 -15.06 -13.60 17.46
CA SER A 534 -14.01 -13.83 16.46
C SER A 534 -12.71 -13.08 16.80
N TYR A 535 -12.84 -11.86 17.35
CA TYR A 535 -11.71 -11.08 17.85
C TYR A 535 -10.97 -11.79 18.99
N GLU A 536 -11.70 -12.26 20.03
CA GLU A 536 -11.10 -12.96 21.18
C GLU A 536 -10.45 -14.28 20.76
N GLU A 537 -11.05 -15.01 19.80
CA GLU A 537 -10.46 -16.22 19.25
C GLU A 537 -9.14 -15.93 18.50
N ALA A 538 -9.09 -14.88 17.68
CA ALA A 538 -7.87 -14.47 17.01
C ALA A 538 -6.77 -14.07 18.00
N LEU A 539 -7.12 -13.33 19.08
CA LEU A 539 -6.17 -12.99 20.13
C LEU A 539 -5.62 -14.23 20.84
N GLN A 540 -6.46 -15.23 21.14
CA GLN A 540 -6.02 -16.48 21.78
C GLN A 540 -4.98 -17.20 20.91
N ARG A 541 -5.17 -17.24 19.58
CA ARG A 541 -4.19 -17.82 18.65
C ARG A 541 -2.86 -17.08 18.64
N MET A 542 -2.87 -15.77 18.91
CA MET A 542 -1.68 -14.93 19.01
C MET A 542 -1.02 -14.91 20.40
N GLY A 543 -1.59 -15.61 21.40
CA GLY A 543 -1.06 -15.60 22.78
C GLY A 543 -1.83 -14.72 23.76
N GLY A 544 -2.97 -14.16 23.35
CA GLY A 544 -3.93 -13.47 24.21
C GLY A 544 -3.75 -11.96 24.33
N THR A 545 -2.72 -11.37 23.69
CA THR A 545 -2.46 -9.93 23.75
C THR A 545 -2.56 -9.30 22.38
N ASP A 546 -3.25 -8.16 22.27
CA ASP A 546 -3.27 -7.34 21.07
C ASP A 546 -2.24 -6.23 21.19
N ASP A 547 -1.04 -6.50 20.71
CA ASP A 547 0.09 -5.58 20.74
C ASP A 547 0.81 -5.47 19.39
N TRP A 548 1.79 -4.56 19.31
CA TRP A 548 2.58 -4.32 18.11
C TRP A 548 3.76 -5.28 17.93
N TYR A 549 4.06 -6.12 18.92
CA TYR A 549 5.29 -6.90 19.01
C TYR A 549 5.07 -8.41 18.85
N THR A 550 3.82 -8.85 18.86
CA THR A 550 3.47 -10.23 18.52
C THR A 550 3.53 -10.43 17.01
N PRO A 551 4.49 -11.21 16.47
CA PRO A 551 4.64 -11.36 15.04
C PRO A 551 3.42 -12.05 14.40
N VAL A 552 3.11 -11.67 13.17
CA VAL A 552 2.11 -12.36 12.34
C VAL A 552 2.61 -13.76 11.96
N TRP A 553 1.73 -14.65 11.46
CA TRP A 553 2.07 -16.06 11.22
C TRP A 553 3.32 -16.27 10.37
N TRP A 554 3.45 -15.57 9.25
CA TRP A 554 4.59 -15.73 8.34
C TRP A 554 5.89 -15.06 8.83
N ASP A 555 5.81 -14.20 9.85
CA ASP A 555 6.97 -13.53 10.48
C ASP A 555 7.48 -14.30 11.73
N LYS A 556 6.82 -15.43 12.09
CA LYS A 556 7.29 -16.32 13.16
C LYS A 556 8.50 -17.09 12.68
N ASP A 557 9.41 -17.35 13.59
CA ASP A 557 10.59 -18.21 13.40
C ASP A 557 11.65 -17.73 12.39
N VAL A 558 11.64 -16.49 12.04
CA VAL A 558 12.83 -15.92 11.41
C VAL A 558 13.91 -15.88 12.51
N THR A 559 14.94 -16.68 12.37
CA THR A 559 16.17 -16.49 13.15
C THR A 559 16.77 -15.16 12.72
N LYS A 560 16.31 -14.10 13.35
CA LYS A 560 16.76 -12.71 13.12
C LYS A 560 18.13 -12.53 13.72
#